data_f2ed77c82ce46512589c995a8163c5fd
#
_entry.id   f2ed77c82ce46512589c995a8163c5fd
#
_cell.length_a   1.000
_cell.length_b   1.000
_cell.length_c   1.000
_cell.angle_alpha   90.00
_cell.angle_beta   90.00
_cell.angle_gamma   90.00
#
_symmetry.space_group_name_H-M   'P 1'
#
loop_
_entity.id
_entity.type
_entity.pdbx_description
1 polymer ?
#
loop_
_entity_poly.entity_id
_entity_poly.type
_entity_poly.pdbx_seq_one_letter_code
_entity_poly.pdbx_strand_id
1 'polypeptide(L)'
;MGLAGCPLALTLGDPAGIGPDITLLAWTARTRETIPPFVLIGDAAVLAERARALGLTVPIGEVSEASAATGLFPQALPVLPVAGLGPVMAGRPEEAAVPAVKQSIERAVSLVQKGAARAVVTNPISKAVLYGAGFPFPGHTEYLAALASAKGAPLHPVMMLASPTLKVVPVTIHIPLKDVPRLLTRDLILANIEITASGLRRYFGFKRPRLAVSGLNPHAGEEGRLGREEIDIIMPAIEAARAKGLDVSGPHPADTLFHASARSTYDAAICMYHDQALVPFKTLAFEEGVNVTLGLPFVRTSPDHGTAFRLAGTGKASPRSLIEALRLASAMSEKAEGRA
;
A
#
# COMPACT_ATOMS: atom_id res chain seq x y z
N MET A 1 5.92 -14.00 22.23
CA MET A 1 6.87 -12.85 22.19
C MET A 1 6.19 -11.75 21.40
N GLY A 2 6.06 -10.54 21.95
CA GLY A 2 5.48 -9.40 21.22
C GLY A 2 6.37 -9.00 20.05
N LEU A 3 5.77 -8.51 18.96
CA LEU A 3 6.49 -8.07 17.75
C LEU A 3 7.27 -6.74 17.93
N ALA A 4 7.21 -6.13 19.12
CA ALA A 4 7.73 -4.78 19.41
C ALA A 4 9.22 -4.56 19.08
N GLY A 5 10.01 -5.62 19.00
CA GLY A 5 11.44 -5.56 18.62
C GLY A 5 11.74 -5.97 17.19
N CYS A 6 10.74 -6.43 16.42
CA CYS A 6 10.95 -6.90 15.06
C CYS A 6 11.02 -5.75 14.05
N PRO A 7 11.82 -5.86 12.98
CA PRO A 7 11.86 -4.85 11.92
C PRO A 7 10.61 -4.92 11.02
N LEU A 8 10.43 -3.91 10.18
CA LEU A 8 9.55 -3.99 9.02
C LEU A 8 10.26 -4.77 7.89
N ALA A 9 9.53 -5.57 7.12
CA ALA A 9 10.05 -6.24 5.94
C ALA A 9 9.82 -5.37 4.70
N LEU A 10 10.90 -4.77 4.17
CA LEU A 10 10.87 -3.97 2.95
C LEU A 10 11.26 -4.85 1.76
N THR A 11 10.41 -4.91 0.72
CA THR A 11 10.75 -5.67 -0.48
C THR A 11 11.68 -4.90 -1.41
N LEU A 12 12.43 -5.63 -2.25
CA LEU A 12 13.35 -5.06 -3.24
C LEU A 12 12.65 -4.10 -4.22
N GLY A 13 11.44 -4.44 -4.65
CA GLY A 13 10.81 -3.80 -5.80
C GLY A 13 11.48 -4.18 -7.11
N ASP A 14 11.27 -3.40 -8.17
CA ASP A 14 12.05 -3.54 -9.40
C ASP A 14 13.43 -2.91 -9.19
N PRO A 15 14.51 -3.69 -9.27
CA PRO A 15 15.84 -3.21 -8.94
C PRO A 15 16.39 -2.16 -9.92
N ALA A 16 15.86 -2.12 -11.15
CA ALA A 16 16.18 -1.08 -12.13
C ALA A 16 15.39 0.23 -11.94
N GLY A 17 14.34 0.21 -11.10
CA GLY A 17 13.54 1.38 -10.74
C GLY A 17 14.17 2.21 -9.61
N ILE A 18 13.35 3.12 -9.06
CA ILE A 18 13.74 4.00 -7.93
C ILE A 18 13.70 3.31 -6.57
N GLY A 19 13.26 2.04 -6.47
CA GLY A 19 13.21 1.30 -5.21
C GLY A 19 14.53 1.36 -4.44
N PRO A 20 15.68 1.01 -5.04
CA PRO A 20 17.00 1.16 -4.42
C PRO A 20 17.33 2.59 -4.01
N ASP A 21 17.03 3.60 -4.86
CA ASP A 21 17.28 5.02 -4.57
C ASP A 21 16.55 5.46 -3.30
N ILE A 22 15.23 5.27 -3.28
CA ILE A 22 14.39 5.72 -2.16
C ILE A 22 14.68 4.94 -0.88
N THR A 23 15.11 3.68 -0.98
CA THR A 23 15.54 2.87 0.18
C THR A 23 16.82 3.44 0.81
N LEU A 24 17.83 3.75 -0.01
CA LEU A 24 19.08 4.37 0.45
C LEU A 24 18.83 5.73 1.07
N LEU A 25 18.03 6.57 0.39
CA LEU A 25 17.68 7.90 0.87
C LEU A 25 16.86 7.86 2.15
N ALA A 26 15.89 6.95 2.27
CA ALA A 26 15.11 6.76 3.49
C ALA A 26 16.02 6.35 4.66
N TRP A 27 16.91 5.35 4.45
CA TRP A 27 17.83 4.96 5.52
C TRP A 27 18.76 6.10 5.93
N THR A 28 19.27 6.90 4.99
CA THR A 28 20.11 8.06 5.26
C THR A 28 19.37 9.12 6.07
N ALA A 29 18.08 9.31 5.81
CA ALA A 29 17.25 10.30 6.54
C ALA A 29 17.00 9.93 8.00
N ARG A 30 17.27 8.69 8.45
CA ARG A 30 17.02 8.20 9.83
C ARG A 30 17.69 9.03 10.93
N THR A 31 18.73 9.77 10.62
CA THR A 31 19.43 10.66 11.57
C THR A 31 18.69 11.97 11.81
N ARG A 32 17.79 12.35 10.90
CA ARG A 32 17.02 13.60 10.94
C ARG A 32 15.52 13.38 11.13
N GLU A 33 15.07 12.20 10.79
CA GLU A 33 13.66 11.82 10.83
C GLU A 33 13.50 10.50 11.60
N THR A 34 12.41 10.36 12.33
CA THR A 34 12.09 9.09 12.99
C THR A 34 11.64 8.09 11.94
N ILE A 35 12.51 7.13 11.63
CA ILE A 35 12.22 6.03 10.70
C ILE A 35 12.31 4.71 11.46
N PRO A 36 11.24 3.90 11.48
CA PRO A 36 11.25 2.62 12.16
C PRO A 36 12.27 1.67 11.51
N PRO A 37 12.94 0.80 12.30
CA PRO A 37 13.85 -0.19 11.75
C PRO A 37 13.16 -1.07 10.72
N PHE A 38 13.83 -1.25 9.57
CA PHE A 38 13.43 -2.17 8.51
C PHE A 38 14.60 -3.00 8.02
N VAL A 39 14.31 -4.14 7.44
CA VAL A 39 15.27 -4.97 6.68
C VAL A 39 14.85 -4.97 5.22
N LEU A 40 15.76 -4.62 4.32
CA LEU A 40 15.53 -4.80 2.89
C LEU A 40 15.74 -6.27 2.54
N ILE A 41 14.75 -6.89 1.92
CA ILE A 41 14.89 -8.23 1.33
C ILE A 41 15.33 -8.03 -0.11
N GLY A 42 16.65 -8.10 -0.36
CA GLY A 42 17.21 -7.67 -1.63
C GLY A 42 18.66 -8.11 -1.82
N ASP A 43 19.42 -7.30 -2.54
CA ASP A 43 20.80 -7.56 -2.90
C ASP A 43 21.71 -6.40 -2.47
N ALA A 44 22.70 -6.70 -1.66
CA ALA A 44 23.62 -5.71 -1.11
C ALA A 44 24.52 -5.09 -2.20
N ALA A 45 24.92 -5.87 -3.22
CA ALA A 45 25.75 -5.37 -4.30
C ALA A 45 25.02 -4.37 -5.18
N VAL A 46 23.73 -4.63 -5.48
CA VAL A 46 22.86 -3.68 -6.22
C VAL A 46 22.70 -2.39 -5.46
N LEU A 47 22.50 -2.44 -4.14
CA LEU A 47 22.40 -1.23 -3.31
C LEU A 47 23.74 -0.48 -3.25
N ALA A 48 24.86 -1.19 -3.10
CA ALA A 48 26.18 -0.56 -3.05
C ALA A 48 26.52 0.15 -4.37
N GLU A 49 26.20 -0.47 -5.50
CA GLU A 49 26.37 0.15 -6.83
C GLU A 49 25.46 1.38 -6.98
N ARG A 50 24.20 1.28 -6.57
CA ARG A 50 23.25 2.40 -6.61
C ARG A 50 23.70 3.55 -5.68
N ALA A 51 24.18 3.25 -4.47
CA ALA A 51 24.73 4.26 -3.55
C ALA A 51 25.91 5.00 -4.18
N ARG A 52 26.83 4.26 -4.84
CA ARG A 52 27.96 4.85 -5.54
C ARG A 52 27.52 5.74 -6.69
N ALA A 53 26.54 5.32 -7.50
CA ALA A 53 25.99 6.11 -8.60
C ALA A 53 25.32 7.41 -8.09
N LEU A 54 24.74 7.38 -6.90
CA LEU A 54 24.09 8.54 -6.25
C LEU A 54 25.08 9.41 -5.46
N GLY A 55 26.35 9.05 -5.35
CA GLY A 55 27.32 9.76 -4.52
C GLY A 55 27.03 9.63 -3.01
N LEU A 56 26.35 8.58 -2.58
CA LEU A 56 25.96 8.36 -1.19
C LEU A 56 26.96 7.43 -0.50
N THR A 57 27.36 7.76 0.72
CA THR A 57 28.12 6.87 1.61
C THR A 57 27.14 6.20 2.57
N VAL A 58 26.69 4.99 2.22
CA VAL A 58 25.75 4.19 3.00
C VAL A 58 26.43 2.86 3.36
N PRO A 59 26.75 2.62 4.64
CA PRO A 59 27.17 1.30 5.09
C PRO A 59 25.99 0.31 4.87
N ILE A 60 26.28 -0.80 4.22
CA ILE A 60 25.31 -1.86 3.94
C ILE A 60 25.81 -3.12 4.65
N GLY A 61 24.94 -3.76 5.42
CA GLY A 61 25.27 -4.97 6.16
C GLY A 61 24.28 -6.09 5.86
N GLU A 62 24.81 -7.24 5.44
CA GLU A 62 23.98 -8.43 5.27
C GLU A 62 23.65 -9.07 6.62
N VAL A 63 22.42 -9.55 6.73
CA VAL A 63 21.93 -10.30 7.87
C VAL A 63 21.38 -11.66 7.41
N SER A 64 21.62 -12.71 8.20
CA SER A 64 21.06 -14.04 7.92
C SER A 64 19.59 -14.16 8.36
N GLU A 65 19.18 -13.36 9.35
CA GLU A 65 17.85 -13.35 9.94
C GLU A 65 17.33 -11.93 10.14
N ALA A 66 16.02 -11.75 9.99
CA ALA A 66 15.38 -10.44 10.16
C ALA A 66 15.56 -9.88 11.58
N SER A 67 15.63 -10.73 12.60
CA SER A 67 15.84 -10.36 14.01
C SER A 67 17.11 -9.54 14.25
N ALA A 68 18.18 -9.80 13.49
CA ALA A 68 19.44 -9.05 13.60
C ALA A 68 19.35 -7.62 13.03
N ALA A 69 18.37 -7.36 12.18
CA ALA A 69 18.27 -6.09 11.47
C ALA A 69 18.06 -4.88 12.38
N THR A 70 17.27 -5.02 13.44
CA THR A 70 16.96 -3.90 14.37
C THR A 70 18.23 -3.40 15.07
N GLY A 71 19.11 -4.30 15.49
CA GLY A 71 20.39 -3.94 16.10
C GLY A 71 21.40 -3.33 15.12
N LEU A 72 21.35 -3.75 13.86
CA LEU A 72 22.25 -3.25 12.82
C LEU A 72 21.79 -1.91 12.23
N PHE A 73 20.48 -1.64 12.19
CA PHE A 73 19.86 -0.52 11.51
C PHE A 73 20.45 0.87 11.84
N PRO A 74 20.83 1.18 13.08
CA PRO A 74 21.46 2.48 13.39
C PRO A 74 22.81 2.69 12.71
N GLN A 75 23.54 1.62 12.40
CA GLN A 75 24.94 1.67 11.92
C GLN A 75 25.06 1.37 10.43
N ALA A 76 24.25 0.46 9.89
CA ALA A 76 24.23 0.06 8.49
C ALA A 76 22.82 -0.26 8.02
N LEU A 77 22.58 -0.13 6.71
CA LEU A 77 21.33 -0.57 6.08
C LEU A 77 21.28 -2.12 6.07
N PRO A 78 20.36 -2.74 6.82
CA PRO A 78 20.30 -4.19 6.90
C PRO A 78 19.70 -4.78 5.61
N VAL A 79 20.37 -5.78 5.04
CA VAL A 79 19.91 -6.51 3.86
C VAL A 79 19.80 -7.99 4.17
N LEU A 80 18.64 -8.55 3.91
CA LEU A 80 18.40 -10.00 3.93
C LEU A 80 18.53 -10.50 2.48
N PRO A 81 19.60 -11.24 2.13
CA PRO A 81 19.94 -11.51 0.74
C PRO A 81 18.87 -12.30 -0.01
N VAL A 82 18.61 -11.96 -1.27
CA VAL A 82 17.92 -12.81 -2.26
C VAL A 82 18.94 -13.32 -3.26
N ALA A 83 18.69 -14.52 -3.80
CA ALA A 83 19.59 -15.15 -4.75
C ALA A 83 19.26 -14.74 -6.21
N GLY A 84 20.25 -14.84 -7.10
CA GLY A 84 20.06 -14.83 -8.54
C GLY A 84 19.86 -13.44 -9.17
N LEU A 85 20.15 -12.37 -8.45
CA LEU A 85 20.17 -11.04 -9.05
C LEU A 85 21.58 -10.75 -9.59
N GLY A 86 21.69 -10.63 -10.90
CA GLY A 86 22.94 -10.21 -11.57
C GLY A 86 23.13 -8.68 -11.53
N PRO A 87 24.10 -8.14 -12.30
CA PRO A 87 24.27 -6.70 -12.45
C PRO A 87 22.99 -6.02 -12.94
N VAL A 88 22.62 -4.91 -12.33
CA VAL A 88 21.38 -4.17 -12.64
C VAL A 88 21.74 -2.77 -13.11
N MET A 89 21.28 -2.40 -14.31
CA MET A 89 21.42 -1.04 -14.82
C MET A 89 20.18 -0.20 -14.42
N ALA A 90 20.41 0.92 -13.73
CA ALA A 90 19.34 1.86 -13.39
C ALA A 90 18.59 2.33 -14.65
N GLY A 91 17.27 2.32 -14.59
CA GLY A 91 16.41 2.75 -15.71
C GLY A 91 16.21 1.71 -16.81
N ARG A 92 16.87 0.55 -16.74
CA ARG A 92 16.76 -0.53 -17.72
C ARG A 92 16.26 -1.82 -17.05
N PRO A 93 14.93 -1.99 -16.96
CA PRO A 93 14.36 -3.19 -16.35
C PRO A 93 14.57 -4.42 -17.24
N GLU A 94 14.84 -5.55 -16.61
CA GLU A 94 15.09 -6.83 -17.27
C GLU A 94 14.27 -7.95 -16.62
N GLU A 95 13.72 -8.85 -17.43
CA GLU A 95 12.95 -10.01 -16.95
C GLU A 95 13.80 -10.96 -16.09
N ALA A 96 15.12 -10.98 -16.28
CA ALA A 96 16.05 -11.76 -15.47
C ALA A 96 15.98 -11.43 -13.97
N ALA A 97 15.52 -10.23 -13.59
CA ALA A 97 15.36 -9.83 -12.19
C ALA A 97 14.05 -10.37 -11.54
N VAL A 98 13.09 -10.85 -12.35
CA VAL A 98 11.78 -11.27 -11.84
C VAL A 98 11.83 -12.36 -10.77
N PRO A 99 12.66 -13.41 -10.88
CA PRO A 99 12.79 -14.41 -9.82
C PRO A 99 13.18 -13.80 -8.47
N ALA A 100 14.15 -12.89 -8.44
CA ALA A 100 14.60 -12.22 -7.22
C ALA A 100 13.52 -11.28 -6.65
N VAL A 101 12.79 -10.56 -7.51
CA VAL A 101 11.65 -9.72 -7.11
C VAL A 101 10.55 -10.56 -6.46
N LYS A 102 10.19 -11.70 -7.06
CA LYS A 102 9.21 -12.64 -6.48
C LYS A 102 9.69 -13.19 -5.15
N GLN A 103 10.93 -13.69 -5.08
CA GLN A 103 11.52 -14.23 -3.85
C GLN A 103 11.50 -13.19 -2.73
N SER A 104 11.79 -11.92 -3.04
CA SER A 104 11.73 -10.82 -2.08
C SER A 104 10.33 -10.68 -1.48
N ILE A 105 9.28 -10.70 -2.30
CA ILE A 105 7.89 -10.58 -1.86
C ILE A 105 7.46 -11.79 -1.03
N GLU A 106 7.72 -13.00 -1.52
CA GLU A 106 7.40 -14.26 -0.85
C GLU A 106 8.05 -14.34 0.53
N ARG A 107 9.32 -13.93 0.60
CA ARG A 107 10.09 -13.92 1.84
C ARG A 107 9.57 -12.88 2.84
N ALA A 108 9.18 -11.68 2.38
CA ALA A 108 8.56 -10.65 3.21
C ALA A 108 7.25 -11.16 3.84
N VAL A 109 6.38 -11.79 3.05
CA VAL A 109 5.14 -12.38 3.54
C VAL A 109 5.42 -13.49 4.55
N SER A 110 6.37 -14.39 4.25
CA SER A 110 6.76 -15.47 5.17
C SER A 110 7.28 -14.94 6.51
N LEU A 111 8.08 -13.87 6.50
CA LEU A 111 8.60 -13.27 7.74
C LEU A 111 7.47 -12.73 8.63
N VAL A 112 6.49 -12.04 8.04
CA VAL A 112 5.35 -11.51 8.81
C VAL A 112 4.44 -12.63 9.30
N GLN A 113 4.18 -13.65 8.49
CA GLN A 113 3.38 -14.81 8.91
C GLN A 113 4.03 -15.59 10.06
N LYS A 114 5.36 -15.62 10.12
CA LYS A 114 6.14 -16.25 11.21
C LYS A 114 6.35 -15.35 12.43
N GLY A 115 5.91 -14.10 12.39
CA GLY A 115 6.15 -13.13 13.45
C GLY A 115 7.61 -12.63 13.54
N ALA A 116 8.41 -12.82 12.48
CA ALA A 116 9.79 -12.34 12.41
C ALA A 116 9.91 -10.91 11.84
N ALA A 117 8.84 -10.38 11.29
CA ALA A 117 8.69 -8.98 10.91
C ALA A 117 7.28 -8.48 11.27
N ARG A 118 7.14 -7.17 11.55
CA ARG A 118 5.87 -6.58 12.01
C ARG A 118 4.88 -6.29 10.88
N ALA A 119 5.39 -5.93 9.71
CA ALA A 119 4.58 -5.57 8.55
C ALA A 119 5.38 -5.74 7.25
N VAL A 120 4.69 -5.82 6.13
CA VAL A 120 5.27 -5.77 4.78
C VAL A 120 5.18 -4.34 4.26
N VAL A 121 6.31 -3.79 3.85
CA VAL A 121 6.37 -2.55 3.06
C VAL A 121 6.92 -2.91 1.69
N THR A 122 6.25 -2.50 0.62
CA THR A 122 6.69 -2.91 -0.71
C THR A 122 7.20 -1.74 -1.53
N ASN A 123 8.42 -1.86 -2.05
CA ASN A 123 8.92 -1.00 -3.11
C ASN A 123 8.15 -1.24 -4.42
N PRO A 124 8.10 -0.24 -5.32
CA PRO A 124 7.38 -0.36 -6.59
C PRO A 124 7.93 -1.47 -7.49
N ILE A 125 7.03 -2.20 -8.15
CA ILE A 125 7.35 -3.21 -9.17
C ILE A 125 6.81 -2.80 -10.54
N SER A 126 7.44 -3.30 -11.60
CA SER A 126 6.97 -3.12 -12.98
C SER A 126 6.07 -4.28 -13.37
N LYS A 127 4.76 -3.98 -13.57
CA LYS A 127 3.81 -4.98 -14.07
C LYS A 127 4.20 -5.49 -15.47
N ALA A 128 4.69 -4.60 -16.34
CA ALA A 128 5.08 -4.97 -17.70
C ALA A 128 6.22 -6.00 -17.71
N VAL A 129 7.24 -5.81 -16.86
CA VAL A 129 8.37 -6.75 -16.72
C VAL A 129 7.90 -8.08 -16.13
N LEU A 130 7.05 -8.04 -15.12
CA LEU A 130 6.52 -9.26 -14.51
C LEU A 130 5.66 -10.06 -15.51
N TYR A 131 4.81 -9.40 -16.30
CA TYR A 131 3.99 -10.06 -17.32
C TYR A 131 4.84 -10.67 -18.43
N GLY A 132 5.91 -9.99 -18.88
CA GLY A 132 6.87 -10.54 -19.83
C GLY A 132 7.47 -11.87 -19.35
N ALA A 133 7.72 -12.00 -18.06
CA ALA A 133 8.21 -13.23 -17.42
C ALA A 133 7.11 -14.22 -17.01
N GLY A 134 5.88 -14.07 -17.50
CA GLY A 134 4.77 -15.01 -17.24
C GLY A 134 4.14 -14.91 -15.85
N PHE A 135 4.21 -13.77 -15.19
CA PHE A 135 3.58 -13.57 -13.89
C PHE A 135 2.05 -13.59 -13.99
N PRO A 136 1.34 -14.49 -13.26
CA PRO A 136 -0.08 -14.77 -13.51
C PRO A 136 -1.05 -13.85 -12.78
N PHE A 137 -0.56 -12.89 -11.96
CA PHE A 137 -1.41 -12.04 -11.14
C PHE A 137 -1.57 -10.64 -11.74
N PRO A 138 -2.77 -10.00 -11.60
CA PRO A 138 -3.00 -8.65 -12.11
C PRO A 138 -2.11 -7.57 -11.49
N GLY A 139 -1.59 -7.82 -10.29
CA GLY A 139 -0.72 -6.88 -9.59
C GLY A 139 -0.17 -7.40 -8.27
N HIS A 140 0.50 -6.49 -7.57
CA HIS A 140 1.11 -6.73 -6.26
C HIS A 140 0.07 -7.19 -5.21
N THR A 141 -1.07 -6.52 -5.19
CA THR A 141 -2.15 -6.73 -4.22
C THR A 141 -2.74 -8.14 -4.32
N GLU A 142 -3.04 -8.59 -5.53
CA GLU A 142 -3.59 -9.92 -5.79
C GLU A 142 -2.56 -11.01 -5.49
N TYR A 143 -1.29 -10.75 -5.79
CA TYR A 143 -0.21 -11.67 -5.45
C TYR A 143 -0.04 -11.84 -3.94
N LEU A 144 -0.03 -10.73 -3.20
CA LEU A 144 0.04 -10.77 -1.74
C LEU A 144 -1.17 -11.47 -1.12
N ALA A 145 -2.37 -11.26 -1.67
CA ALA A 145 -3.57 -11.97 -1.24
C ALA A 145 -3.45 -13.48 -1.49
N ALA A 146 -2.94 -13.89 -2.65
CA ALA A 146 -2.71 -15.30 -2.97
C ALA A 146 -1.70 -15.95 -2.01
N LEU A 147 -0.57 -15.27 -1.73
CA LEU A 147 0.42 -15.75 -0.75
C LEU A 147 -0.14 -15.83 0.67
N ALA A 148 -1.03 -14.91 1.03
CA ALA A 148 -1.68 -14.89 2.33
C ALA A 148 -2.77 -15.97 2.47
N SER A 149 -3.41 -16.35 1.35
CA SER A 149 -4.54 -17.30 1.30
C SER A 149 -4.13 -18.77 1.30
N ALA A 150 -2.85 -19.10 1.40
CA ALA A 150 -2.29 -20.45 1.17
C ALA A 150 -2.95 -21.61 1.96
N LYS A 151 -3.94 -21.33 2.84
CA LYS A 151 -4.71 -22.34 3.62
C LYS A 151 -6.19 -21.97 3.83
N GLY A 152 -6.78 -21.06 3.09
CA GLY A 152 -8.14 -20.58 3.39
C GLY A 152 -8.94 -20.11 2.17
N ALA A 153 -10.11 -19.53 2.44
CA ALA A 153 -10.94 -18.90 1.43
C ALA A 153 -10.19 -17.73 0.75
N PRO A 154 -10.51 -17.44 -0.52
CA PRO A 154 -9.92 -16.30 -1.22
C PRO A 154 -10.10 -15.00 -0.41
N LEU A 155 -9.02 -14.26 -0.21
CA LEU A 155 -9.07 -12.95 0.42
C LEU A 155 -9.57 -11.92 -0.58
N HIS A 156 -10.32 -10.94 -0.09
CA HIS A 156 -10.72 -9.75 -0.85
C HIS A 156 -9.87 -8.55 -0.40
N PRO A 157 -8.76 -8.27 -1.10
CA PRO A 157 -7.92 -7.14 -0.75
C PRO A 157 -8.59 -5.83 -1.18
N VAL A 158 -8.56 -4.83 -0.30
CA VAL A 158 -9.12 -3.50 -0.55
C VAL A 158 -8.00 -2.48 -0.53
N MET A 159 -7.87 -1.72 -1.61
CA MET A 159 -6.94 -0.60 -1.72
C MET A 159 -7.49 0.60 -0.95
N MET A 160 -6.68 1.17 -0.07
CA MET A 160 -6.94 2.44 0.57
C MET A 160 -5.73 3.36 0.38
N LEU A 161 -5.95 4.58 -0.07
CA LEU A 161 -4.94 5.63 0.05
C LEU A 161 -5.14 6.36 1.36
N ALA A 162 -4.07 6.51 2.11
CA ALA A 162 -4.09 7.11 3.44
C ALA A 162 -3.09 8.24 3.57
N SER A 163 -3.55 9.35 4.14
CA SER A 163 -2.74 10.47 4.62
C SER A 163 -3.29 10.95 5.97
N PRO A 164 -2.61 11.84 6.69
CA PRO A 164 -3.15 12.45 7.90
C PRO A 164 -4.48 13.16 7.67
N THR A 165 -4.69 13.74 6.48
CA THR A 165 -5.83 14.60 6.17
C THR A 165 -6.99 13.90 5.47
N LEU A 166 -6.76 12.78 4.81
CA LEU A 166 -7.78 12.08 4.03
C LEU A 166 -7.44 10.58 3.88
N LYS A 167 -8.45 9.72 3.96
CA LYS A 167 -8.39 8.32 3.56
C LYS A 167 -9.48 8.06 2.54
N VAL A 168 -9.11 7.43 1.42
CA VAL A 168 -10.06 7.11 0.33
C VAL A 168 -9.91 5.66 -0.10
N VAL A 169 -11.02 5.05 -0.46
CA VAL A 169 -11.11 3.65 -0.91
C VAL A 169 -11.87 3.62 -2.23
N PRO A 170 -11.20 3.43 -3.36
CA PRO A 170 -11.89 3.18 -4.63
C PRO A 170 -12.43 1.76 -4.68
N VAL A 171 -13.73 1.62 -4.96
CA VAL A 171 -14.39 0.31 -5.11
C VAL A 171 -13.96 -0.36 -6.40
N THR A 172 -13.87 0.40 -7.49
CA THR A 172 -13.32 -0.05 -8.76
C THR A 172 -12.01 0.68 -9.04
N ILE A 173 -10.98 -0.08 -9.45
CA ILE A 173 -9.64 0.39 -9.78
C ILE A 173 -9.26 -0.09 -11.17
N HIS A 174 -8.30 0.48 -11.83
CA HIS A 174 -7.65 0.02 -13.08
C HIS A 174 -8.58 -0.58 -14.15
N ILE A 175 -9.81 -0.07 -14.26
CA ILE A 175 -10.78 -0.45 -15.30
C ILE A 175 -11.19 0.78 -16.11
N PRO A 176 -11.58 0.63 -17.37
CA PRO A 176 -12.12 1.75 -18.15
C PRO A 176 -13.35 2.36 -17.49
N LEU A 177 -13.46 3.69 -17.50
CA LEU A 177 -14.58 4.40 -16.86
C LEU A 177 -15.95 3.91 -17.35
N LYS A 178 -16.08 3.60 -18.63
CA LYS A 178 -17.32 3.04 -19.23
C LYS A 178 -17.77 1.71 -18.64
N ASP A 179 -16.86 0.95 -18.04
CA ASP A 179 -17.15 -0.35 -17.44
C ASP A 179 -17.54 -0.25 -15.95
N VAL A 180 -17.31 0.92 -15.32
CA VAL A 180 -17.60 1.14 -13.88
C VAL A 180 -19.05 0.82 -13.54
N PRO A 181 -20.08 1.38 -14.22
CA PRO A 181 -21.48 1.12 -13.85
C PRO A 181 -21.85 -0.36 -13.93
N ARG A 182 -21.27 -1.09 -14.90
CA ARG A 182 -21.53 -2.52 -15.11
C ARG A 182 -20.88 -3.41 -14.06
N LEU A 183 -19.72 -3.00 -13.52
CA LEU A 183 -18.94 -3.76 -12.56
C LEU A 183 -19.25 -3.44 -11.11
N LEU A 184 -19.90 -2.28 -10.85
CA LEU A 184 -20.40 -1.95 -9.53
C LEU A 184 -21.56 -2.87 -9.16
N THR A 185 -21.43 -3.52 -8.01
CA THR A 185 -22.50 -4.33 -7.43
C THR A 185 -22.69 -3.96 -5.97
N ARG A 186 -23.90 -4.18 -5.45
CA ARG A 186 -24.20 -4.03 -4.03
C ARG A 186 -23.20 -4.77 -3.15
N ASP A 187 -22.89 -6.01 -3.48
CA ASP A 187 -22.03 -6.87 -2.66
C ASP A 187 -20.56 -6.43 -2.71
N LEU A 188 -20.09 -5.92 -3.85
CA LEU A 188 -18.74 -5.35 -3.96
C LEU A 188 -18.60 -4.10 -3.10
N ILE A 189 -19.58 -3.19 -3.14
CA ILE A 189 -19.55 -1.98 -2.31
C ILE A 189 -19.62 -2.35 -0.84
N LEU A 190 -20.53 -3.25 -0.46
CA LEU A 190 -20.68 -3.72 0.92
C LEU A 190 -19.38 -4.35 1.45
N ALA A 191 -18.73 -5.22 0.68
CA ALA A 191 -17.47 -5.83 1.06
C ALA A 191 -16.38 -4.78 1.29
N ASN A 192 -16.27 -3.76 0.40
CA ASN A 192 -15.32 -2.66 0.60
C ASN A 192 -15.61 -1.85 1.87
N ILE A 193 -16.88 -1.57 2.17
CA ILE A 193 -17.31 -0.89 3.41
C ILE A 193 -16.89 -1.71 4.63
N GLU A 194 -17.20 -3.00 4.67
CA GLU A 194 -16.93 -3.89 5.82
C GLU A 194 -15.42 -4.03 6.07
N ILE A 195 -14.65 -4.28 5.02
CA ILE A 195 -13.20 -4.44 5.11
C ILE A 195 -12.54 -3.13 5.54
N THR A 196 -13.02 -1.99 5.01
CA THR A 196 -12.52 -0.68 5.43
C THR A 196 -12.84 -0.41 6.89
N ALA A 197 -14.07 -0.63 7.33
CA ALA A 197 -14.45 -0.45 8.73
C ALA A 197 -13.62 -1.35 9.68
N SER A 198 -13.42 -2.61 9.30
CA SER A 198 -12.57 -3.54 10.05
C SER A 198 -11.11 -3.07 10.11
N GLY A 199 -10.55 -2.65 8.97
CA GLY A 199 -9.19 -2.15 8.89
C GLY A 199 -8.97 -0.88 9.73
N LEU A 200 -9.90 0.06 9.68
CA LEU A 200 -9.85 1.28 10.49
C LEU A 200 -9.91 0.98 11.99
N ARG A 201 -10.73 0.02 12.40
CA ARG A 201 -10.74 -0.44 13.79
C ARG A 201 -9.43 -1.09 14.20
N ARG A 202 -8.95 -2.04 13.40
CA ARG A 202 -7.80 -2.88 13.74
C ARG A 202 -6.48 -2.11 13.68
N TYR A 203 -6.28 -1.32 12.64
CA TYR A 203 -4.98 -0.75 12.32
C TYR A 203 -4.87 0.75 12.59
N PHE A 204 -5.99 1.48 12.66
CA PHE A 204 -5.98 2.92 12.92
C PHE A 204 -6.54 3.31 14.28
N GLY A 205 -7.10 2.35 15.02
CA GLY A 205 -7.58 2.57 16.39
C GLY A 205 -8.95 3.22 16.51
N PHE A 206 -9.67 3.39 15.41
CA PHE A 206 -11.05 3.92 15.46
C PHE A 206 -12.00 2.91 16.12
N LYS A 207 -12.67 3.31 17.20
CA LYS A 207 -13.67 2.44 17.86
C LYS A 207 -14.93 2.27 17.01
N ARG A 208 -15.42 3.36 16.43
CA ARG A 208 -16.58 3.45 15.52
C ARG A 208 -16.19 4.29 14.31
N PRO A 209 -15.54 3.69 13.30
CA PRO A 209 -15.16 4.43 12.10
C PRO A 209 -16.40 4.90 11.36
N ARG A 210 -16.41 6.19 10.99
CA ARG A 210 -17.45 6.84 10.17
C ARG A 210 -17.04 6.75 8.71
N LEU A 211 -17.88 6.15 7.90
CA LEU A 211 -17.61 6.00 6.47
C LEU A 211 -18.58 6.85 5.65
N ALA A 212 -18.05 7.63 4.72
CA ALA A 212 -18.85 8.38 3.77
C ALA A 212 -18.78 7.70 2.41
N VAL A 213 -19.92 7.33 1.83
CA VAL A 213 -20.00 6.71 0.51
C VAL A 213 -20.36 7.76 -0.52
N SER A 214 -19.56 7.88 -1.57
CA SER A 214 -19.83 8.76 -2.70
C SER A 214 -20.90 8.18 -3.62
N GLY A 215 -21.70 9.02 -4.26
CA GLY A 215 -22.47 8.62 -5.44
C GLY A 215 -21.56 8.36 -6.63
N LEU A 216 -22.08 7.67 -7.65
CA LEU A 216 -21.43 7.49 -8.93
C LEU A 216 -21.70 8.67 -9.86
N ASN A 217 -22.97 9.08 -9.89
CA ASN A 217 -23.47 10.10 -10.81
C ASN A 217 -23.39 11.52 -10.22
N PRO A 218 -23.42 12.58 -11.06
CA PRO A 218 -23.53 13.96 -10.59
C PRO A 218 -24.71 14.13 -9.64
N HIS A 219 -24.53 14.95 -8.60
CA HIS A 219 -25.53 15.21 -7.56
C HIS A 219 -26.10 13.93 -6.91
N ALA A 220 -25.28 12.85 -6.86
CA ALA A 220 -25.70 11.53 -6.37
C ALA A 220 -26.99 11.02 -7.07
N GLY A 221 -27.07 11.18 -8.39
CA GLY A 221 -28.14 10.70 -9.25
C GLY A 221 -29.42 11.53 -9.25
N GLU A 222 -29.53 12.57 -8.42
CA GLU A 222 -30.68 13.50 -8.36
C GLU A 222 -32.04 12.77 -8.40
N GLU A 223 -32.27 11.90 -7.41
CA GLU A 223 -33.47 11.06 -7.29
C GLU A 223 -33.71 10.14 -8.50
N GLY A 224 -32.63 9.73 -9.19
CA GLY A 224 -32.68 8.83 -10.35
C GLY A 224 -32.83 9.53 -11.70
N ARG A 225 -32.80 10.88 -11.74
CA ARG A 225 -32.86 11.64 -12.99
C ARG A 225 -31.57 11.66 -13.77
N LEU A 226 -30.43 11.54 -13.06
CA LEU A 226 -29.07 11.52 -13.64
C LEU A 226 -28.41 10.15 -13.58
N GLY A 227 -29.19 9.11 -13.37
CA GLY A 227 -28.75 7.73 -13.21
C GLY A 227 -29.44 7.07 -12.02
N ARG A 228 -29.49 5.75 -12.01
CA ARG A 228 -30.20 5.00 -10.98
C ARG A 228 -29.30 4.15 -10.10
N GLU A 229 -28.00 4.19 -10.32
CA GLU A 229 -27.01 3.38 -9.61
C GLU A 229 -27.02 3.69 -8.10
N GLU A 230 -27.29 4.92 -7.72
CA GLU A 230 -27.46 5.30 -6.32
C GLU A 230 -28.64 4.60 -5.67
N ILE A 231 -29.78 4.52 -6.36
CA ILE A 231 -31.02 3.90 -5.87
C ILE A 231 -30.93 2.39 -5.90
N ASP A 232 -30.44 1.85 -7.04
CA ASP A 232 -30.54 0.41 -7.32
C ASP A 232 -29.36 -0.39 -6.76
N ILE A 233 -28.20 0.25 -6.51
CA ILE A 233 -26.94 -0.42 -6.11
C ILE A 233 -26.35 0.16 -4.84
N ILE A 234 -26.09 1.50 -4.80
CA ILE A 234 -25.27 2.09 -3.74
C ILE A 234 -26.06 2.19 -2.43
N MET A 235 -27.29 2.70 -2.46
CA MET A 235 -28.14 2.81 -1.27
C MET A 235 -28.42 1.44 -0.64
N PRO A 236 -28.80 0.38 -1.39
CA PRO A 236 -28.93 -0.96 -0.82
C PRO A 236 -27.67 -1.51 -0.15
N ALA A 237 -26.46 -1.15 -0.63
CA ALA A 237 -25.20 -1.51 0.02
C ALA A 237 -25.00 -0.76 1.34
N ILE A 238 -25.30 0.53 1.36
CA ILE A 238 -25.25 1.38 2.57
C ILE A 238 -26.23 0.88 3.64
N GLU A 239 -27.47 0.57 3.25
CA GLU A 239 -28.49 0.06 4.17
C GLU A 239 -28.10 -1.30 4.75
N ALA A 240 -27.53 -2.20 3.92
CA ALA A 240 -27.01 -3.47 4.40
C ALA A 240 -25.83 -3.30 5.39
N ALA A 241 -24.96 -2.32 5.17
CA ALA A 241 -23.88 -1.99 6.09
C ALA A 241 -24.40 -1.42 7.41
N ARG A 242 -25.39 -0.53 7.36
CA ARG A 242 -26.08 0.03 8.55
C ARG A 242 -26.78 -1.05 9.36
N ALA A 243 -27.44 -1.99 8.70
CA ALA A 243 -28.09 -3.13 9.35
C ALA A 243 -27.09 -4.02 10.12
N LYS A 244 -25.81 -4.03 9.71
CA LYS A 244 -24.71 -4.67 10.44
C LYS A 244 -24.08 -3.78 11.53
N GLY A 245 -24.68 -2.62 11.83
CA GLY A 245 -24.21 -1.70 12.88
C GLY A 245 -23.00 -0.84 12.48
N LEU A 246 -22.70 -0.72 11.19
CA LEU A 246 -21.64 0.16 10.70
C LEU A 246 -22.16 1.61 10.57
N ASP A 247 -21.29 2.57 10.89
CA ASP A 247 -21.57 4.00 10.78
C ASP A 247 -21.24 4.47 9.35
N VAL A 248 -22.24 4.49 8.49
CA VAL A 248 -22.10 4.76 7.06
C VAL A 248 -23.09 5.83 6.63
N SER A 249 -22.60 6.88 6.01
CA SER A 249 -23.41 7.96 5.44
C SER A 249 -23.32 7.94 3.90
N GLY A 250 -24.29 8.57 3.25
CA GLY A 250 -24.36 8.70 1.79
C GLY A 250 -25.61 8.05 1.20
N PRO A 251 -25.66 7.94 -0.17
CA PRO A 251 -24.64 8.43 -1.09
C PRO A 251 -24.53 9.95 -1.13
N HIS A 252 -23.29 10.47 -1.09
CA HIS A 252 -23.03 11.90 -1.15
C HIS A 252 -22.61 12.34 -2.56
N PRO A 253 -22.96 13.54 -3.02
CA PRO A 253 -22.36 14.10 -4.22
C PRO A 253 -20.84 14.18 -4.10
N ALA A 254 -20.13 13.69 -5.12
CA ALA A 254 -18.66 13.59 -5.07
C ALA A 254 -17.97 14.95 -5.02
N ASP A 255 -18.54 15.95 -5.68
CA ASP A 255 -18.02 17.31 -5.77
C ASP A 255 -18.02 18.05 -4.43
N THR A 256 -18.91 17.68 -3.50
CA THR A 256 -19.02 18.30 -2.18
C THR A 256 -18.45 17.45 -1.04
N LEU A 257 -17.93 16.24 -1.34
CA LEU A 257 -17.49 15.32 -0.30
C LEU A 257 -16.12 15.66 0.29
N PHE A 258 -15.22 16.31 -0.46
CA PHE A 258 -13.81 16.41 -0.09
C PHE A 258 -13.36 17.77 0.45
N HIS A 259 -14.22 18.75 0.62
CA HIS A 259 -13.85 20.01 1.27
C HIS A 259 -13.65 19.84 2.78
N ALA A 260 -12.96 20.77 3.42
CA ALA A 260 -12.48 20.62 4.80
C ALA A 260 -13.61 20.31 5.81
N SER A 261 -14.76 20.98 5.70
CA SER A 261 -15.93 20.73 6.57
C SER A 261 -16.47 19.31 6.39
N ALA A 262 -16.64 18.85 5.13
CA ALA A 262 -17.14 17.50 4.87
C ALA A 262 -16.18 16.45 5.42
N ARG A 263 -14.85 16.60 5.19
CA ARG A 263 -13.81 15.67 5.70
C ARG A 263 -13.80 15.54 7.22
N SER A 264 -14.28 16.52 7.98
CA SER A 264 -14.40 16.42 9.44
C SER A 264 -15.53 15.49 9.91
N THR A 265 -16.46 15.12 9.03
CA THR A 265 -17.63 14.30 9.36
C THR A 265 -17.39 12.80 9.20
N TYR A 266 -16.33 12.37 8.52
CA TYR A 266 -16.01 10.97 8.29
C TYR A 266 -14.53 10.65 8.52
N ASP A 267 -14.20 9.38 8.63
CA ASP A 267 -12.85 8.88 8.84
C ASP A 267 -12.25 8.25 7.57
N ALA A 268 -13.09 7.81 6.63
CA ALA A 268 -12.70 7.43 5.27
C ALA A 268 -13.86 7.61 4.29
N ALA A 269 -13.54 7.91 3.02
CA ALA A 269 -14.49 8.00 1.93
C ALA A 269 -14.39 6.75 1.02
N ILE A 270 -15.54 6.13 0.72
CA ILE A 270 -15.70 5.03 -0.22
C ILE A 270 -16.15 5.64 -1.56
N CYS A 271 -15.30 5.51 -2.57
CA CYS A 271 -15.50 6.10 -3.89
C CYS A 271 -15.79 5.02 -4.92
N MET A 272 -16.66 5.30 -5.88
CA MET A 272 -17.09 4.28 -6.82
C MET A 272 -16.02 3.90 -7.84
N TYR A 273 -15.12 4.82 -8.19
CA TYR A 273 -14.07 4.58 -9.18
C TYR A 273 -12.76 5.31 -8.83
N HIS A 274 -11.72 4.91 -9.53
CA HIS A 274 -10.33 5.31 -9.30
C HIS A 274 -10.15 6.83 -9.18
N ASP A 275 -10.48 7.60 -10.21
CA ASP A 275 -10.19 9.04 -10.22
C ASP A 275 -11.07 9.83 -9.26
N GLN A 276 -12.28 9.35 -8.94
CA GLN A 276 -13.13 9.93 -7.91
C GLN A 276 -12.45 9.91 -6.53
N ALA A 277 -11.64 8.89 -6.26
CA ALA A 277 -10.84 8.78 -5.04
C ALA A 277 -9.51 9.53 -5.17
N LEU A 278 -8.78 9.30 -6.27
CA LEU A 278 -7.39 9.72 -6.37
C LEU A 278 -7.21 11.20 -6.70
N VAL A 279 -8.10 11.81 -7.47
CA VAL A 279 -7.99 13.25 -7.78
C VAL A 279 -8.04 14.10 -6.51
N PRO A 280 -9.05 14.01 -5.65
CA PRO A 280 -9.06 14.78 -4.41
C PRO A 280 -7.92 14.39 -3.46
N PHE A 281 -7.57 13.10 -3.38
CA PHE A 281 -6.48 12.63 -2.53
C PHE A 281 -5.13 13.23 -2.98
N LYS A 282 -4.80 13.13 -4.26
CA LYS A 282 -3.54 13.65 -4.81
C LYS A 282 -3.46 15.18 -4.75
N THR A 283 -4.59 15.86 -4.85
CA THR A 283 -4.64 17.32 -4.66
C THR A 283 -4.25 17.72 -3.25
N LEU A 284 -4.62 16.93 -2.24
CA LEU A 284 -4.40 17.25 -0.83
C LEU A 284 -3.10 16.68 -0.25
N ALA A 285 -2.64 15.52 -0.74
CA ALA A 285 -1.58 14.75 -0.09
C ALA A 285 -0.68 14.01 -1.09
N PHE A 286 -0.20 14.71 -2.13
CA PHE A 286 0.59 14.09 -3.20
C PHE A 286 1.86 13.39 -2.73
N GLU A 287 2.63 14.03 -1.83
CA GLU A 287 3.92 13.51 -1.36
C GLU A 287 3.81 12.58 -0.14
N GLU A 288 2.73 12.73 0.64
CA GLU A 288 2.53 12.00 1.90
C GLU A 288 1.61 10.79 1.75
N GLY A 289 1.12 10.59 0.54
CA GLY A 289 0.20 9.50 0.23
C GLY A 289 0.85 8.13 0.41
N VAL A 290 0.15 7.26 1.15
CA VAL A 290 0.53 5.87 1.38
C VAL A 290 -0.57 4.97 0.85
N ASN A 291 -0.19 3.99 0.04
CA ASN A 291 -1.10 2.93 -0.37
C ASN A 291 -1.11 1.84 0.71
N VAL A 292 -2.28 1.56 1.24
CA VAL A 292 -2.55 0.52 2.24
C VAL A 292 -3.40 -0.57 1.62
N THR A 293 -3.02 -1.83 1.80
CA THR A 293 -3.89 -2.95 1.43
C THR A 293 -4.59 -3.48 2.67
N LEU A 294 -5.89 -3.27 2.74
CA LEU A 294 -6.77 -3.85 3.76
C LEU A 294 -7.24 -5.24 3.33
N GLY A 295 -7.83 -6.01 4.25
CA GLY A 295 -8.33 -7.36 3.97
C GLY A 295 -7.26 -8.46 3.99
N LEU A 296 -5.99 -8.11 4.16
CA LEU A 296 -4.91 -9.07 4.42
C LEU A 296 -4.82 -9.39 5.92
N PRO A 297 -4.34 -10.59 6.31
CA PRO A 297 -4.15 -10.96 7.71
C PRO A 297 -2.99 -10.23 8.40
N PHE A 298 -2.20 -9.47 7.65
CA PHE A 298 -1.06 -8.67 8.11
C PHE A 298 -1.12 -7.25 7.53
N VAL A 299 -0.37 -6.34 8.14
CA VAL A 299 -0.21 -4.96 7.66
C VAL A 299 0.62 -4.94 6.39
N ARG A 300 0.08 -4.29 5.35
CA ARG A 300 0.83 -3.98 4.13
C ARG A 300 0.65 -2.53 3.73
N THR A 301 1.78 -1.84 3.52
CA THR A 301 1.84 -0.48 2.96
C THR A 301 2.80 -0.41 1.77
N SER A 302 2.67 0.63 0.98
CA SER A 302 3.63 0.96 -0.08
C SER A 302 3.60 2.46 -0.38
N PRO A 303 4.68 3.00 -0.97
CA PRO A 303 4.62 4.28 -1.66
C PRO A 303 3.50 4.31 -2.69
N ASP A 304 2.94 5.51 -2.91
CA ASP A 304 1.86 5.74 -3.87
C ASP A 304 2.41 6.28 -5.21
N HIS A 305 3.48 5.66 -5.70
CA HIS A 305 4.08 5.92 -7.02
C HIS A 305 4.64 4.62 -7.61
N GLY A 306 4.93 4.63 -8.91
CA GLY A 306 5.50 3.49 -9.63
C GLY A 306 7.03 3.45 -9.60
N THR A 307 7.60 2.60 -10.45
CA THR A 307 9.04 2.35 -10.58
C THR A 307 9.84 3.55 -11.07
N ALA A 308 9.23 4.50 -11.76
CA ALA A 308 9.82 5.74 -12.23
C ALA A 308 11.23 5.57 -12.85
N PHE A 309 11.39 4.63 -13.76
CA PHE A 309 12.67 4.23 -14.35
C PHE A 309 13.55 5.39 -14.82
N ARG A 310 12.94 6.48 -15.35
CA ARG A 310 13.66 7.67 -15.80
C ARG A 310 14.37 8.43 -14.69
N LEU A 311 13.96 8.23 -13.44
CA LEU A 311 14.55 8.88 -12.27
C LEU A 311 15.57 7.99 -11.55
N ALA A 312 15.59 6.68 -11.86
CA ALA A 312 16.48 5.74 -11.20
C ALA A 312 17.96 6.10 -11.41
N GLY A 313 18.71 6.18 -10.33
CA GLY A 313 20.14 6.51 -10.34
C GLY A 313 20.46 7.99 -10.61
N THR A 314 19.46 8.88 -10.72
CA THR A 314 19.70 10.30 -11.04
C THR A 314 19.80 11.21 -9.81
N GLY A 315 19.52 10.70 -8.60
CA GLY A 315 19.44 11.50 -7.38
C GLY A 315 18.20 12.38 -7.24
N LYS A 316 17.23 12.30 -8.17
CA LYS A 316 16.02 13.13 -8.19
C LYS A 316 14.79 12.43 -7.58
N ALA A 317 14.89 11.15 -7.20
CA ALA A 317 13.81 10.43 -6.56
C ALA A 317 13.60 10.93 -5.13
N SER A 318 12.36 11.21 -4.74
CA SER A 318 12.00 11.58 -3.37
C SER A 318 11.72 10.32 -2.54
N PRO A 319 12.32 10.15 -1.35
CA PRO A 319 12.03 9.05 -0.45
C PRO A 319 10.76 9.28 0.38
N ARG A 320 10.10 10.44 0.27
CA ARG A 320 9.04 10.88 1.20
C ARG A 320 7.92 9.86 1.33
N SER A 321 7.34 9.42 0.22
CA SER A 321 6.24 8.45 0.24
C SER A 321 6.66 7.09 0.83
N LEU A 322 7.93 6.63 0.64
CA LEU A 322 8.43 5.43 1.30
C LEU A 322 8.59 5.63 2.81
N ILE A 323 9.12 6.78 3.24
CA ILE A 323 9.24 7.10 4.67
C ILE A 323 7.88 7.09 5.34
N GLU A 324 6.88 7.70 4.73
CA GLU A 324 5.51 7.68 5.26
C GLU A 324 4.90 6.27 5.24
N ALA A 325 5.18 5.46 4.22
CA ALA A 325 4.76 4.06 4.18
C ALA A 325 5.38 3.23 5.32
N LEU A 326 6.67 3.43 5.63
CA LEU A 326 7.35 2.79 6.76
C LEU A 326 6.77 3.22 8.11
N ARG A 327 6.55 4.53 8.29
CA ARG A 327 5.95 5.08 9.52
C ARG A 327 4.54 4.55 9.75
N LEU A 328 3.72 4.58 8.71
CA LEU A 328 2.34 4.10 8.79
C LEU A 328 2.31 2.59 9.08
N ALA A 329 3.17 1.79 8.43
CA ALA A 329 3.27 0.36 8.71
C ALA A 329 3.62 0.07 10.17
N SER A 330 4.56 0.82 10.75
CA SER A 330 4.91 0.71 12.18
C SER A 330 3.72 1.04 13.07
N ALA A 331 3.09 2.20 12.86
CA ALA A 331 1.95 2.63 13.66
C ALA A 331 0.76 1.66 13.58
N MET A 332 0.48 1.14 12.37
CA MET A 332 -0.59 0.14 12.16
C MET A 332 -0.28 -1.18 12.87
N SER A 333 0.96 -1.65 12.82
CA SER A 333 1.35 -2.90 13.49
C SER A 333 1.24 -2.78 15.03
N GLU A 334 1.67 -1.67 15.60
CA GLU A 334 1.55 -1.38 17.04
C GLU A 334 0.08 -1.35 17.50
N LYS A 335 -0.81 -0.75 16.69
CA LYS A 335 -2.26 -0.75 16.99
C LYS A 335 -2.87 -2.14 16.92
N ALA A 336 -2.40 -2.98 15.98
CA ALA A 336 -2.87 -4.36 15.86
C ALA A 336 -2.47 -5.23 17.06
N GLU A 337 -1.25 -5.03 17.60
CA GLU A 337 -0.74 -5.76 18.77
C GLU A 337 -1.43 -5.36 20.07
N GLY A 338 -1.68 -4.07 20.27
CA GLY A 338 -2.31 -3.55 21.51
C GLY A 338 -3.77 -3.97 21.70
N ARG A 339 -4.31 -4.83 20.84
CA ARG A 339 -5.67 -5.38 20.90
C ARG A 339 -5.73 -6.92 20.99
N ALA A 340 -4.58 -7.56 20.92
CA ALA A 340 -4.42 -8.96 21.24
C ALA A 340 -4.07 -9.13 22.73
#